data_f084c365e6abe5a4e01b2cdc733a5e21
#
_entry.id   f084c365e6abe5a4e01b2cdc733a5e21
#
_cell.length_a   1.000
_cell.length_b   1.000
_cell.length_c   1.000
_cell.angle_alpha   90.00
_cell.angle_beta   90.00
_cell.angle_gamma   90.00
#
_symmetry.space_group_name_H-M   'P 1'
#
loop_
_entity.id
_entity.type
_entity.pdbx_description
1 polymer ?
#
loop_
_entity_poly.entity_id
_entity_poly.type
_entity_poly.pdbx_seq_one_letter_code
_entity_poly.pdbx_strand_id
1 'polypeptide(L)'
;MLTQFSRSQLLLGKEAMDRLKNTRVAVFGVGGVGGFVCEALVRTGIGAFDLIDDDKVCLTNLNRQIIATHKTVGQYKVDAMKERMEDINPDVDVRTYKCFFLPENQDDFPFAEYDYVVDAVDTVTAKIALVMKCQEAGVPIISSMGAGNKLEASAFKVADIYKTNVCPLAKVMRRELKKRGVKKLKVVYSEEKTISPSQEDIVSSGSQDEISKKRALPGSLAFVPSTAGLIIAGEVVKDLTGKRGNF
;
A
#
# COMPACT_ATOMS: atom_id res chain seq x y z
N MET A 1 27.13 8.58 17.23
CA MET A 1 26.34 9.81 16.97
C MET A 1 24.87 9.41 16.88
N LEU A 2 23.93 10.20 17.43
CA LEU A 2 22.49 9.93 17.29
C LEU A 2 22.02 10.27 15.88
N THR A 3 21.18 9.42 15.31
CA THR A 3 20.52 9.61 14.01
C THR A 3 19.01 9.52 14.17
N GLN A 4 18.23 9.91 13.14
CA GLN A 4 16.77 9.73 13.13
C GLN A 4 16.34 8.26 13.34
N PHE A 5 17.23 7.29 13.08
CA PHE A 5 16.96 5.86 13.23
C PHE A 5 17.43 5.24 14.53
N SER A 6 18.05 6.02 15.45
CA SER A 6 18.63 5.49 16.68
C SER A 6 17.62 4.71 17.54
N ARG A 7 16.35 5.16 17.59
CA ARG A 7 15.29 4.45 18.33
C ARG A 7 14.86 3.15 17.66
N SER A 8 14.81 3.12 16.33
CA SER A 8 14.55 1.90 15.57
C SER A 8 15.67 0.87 15.79
N GLN A 9 16.92 1.33 15.82
CA GLN A 9 18.08 0.47 16.07
C GLN A 9 18.05 -0.18 17.47
N LEU A 10 17.51 0.47 18.49
CA LEU A 10 17.36 -0.14 19.82
C LEU A 10 16.44 -1.38 19.79
N LEU A 11 15.45 -1.42 18.90
CA LEU A 11 14.53 -2.54 18.77
C LEU A 11 15.02 -3.60 17.77
N LEU A 12 15.54 -3.16 16.63
CA LEU A 12 15.88 -4.04 15.52
C LEU A 12 17.34 -4.53 15.57
N GLY A 13 18.22 -3.74 16.17
CA GLY A 13 19.66 -3.98 16.16
C GLY A 13 20.35 -3.44 14.90
N LYS A 14 21.66 -3.29 14.96
CA LYS A 14 22.47 -2.68 13.90
C LYS A 14 22.38 -3.47 12.57
N GLU A 15 22.53 -4.78 12.62
CA GLU A 15 22.50 -5.64 11.41
C GLU A 15 21.18 -5.50 10.63
N ALA A 16 20.04 -5.46 11.34
CA ALA A 16 18.74 -5.25 10.72
C ALA A 16 18.61 -3.85 10.10
N MET A 17 19.14 -2.81 10.78
CA MET A 17 19.14 -1.45 10.23
C MET A 17 20.02 -1.34 8.98
N ASP A 18 21.19 -1.97 8.98
CA ASP A 18 22.09 -2.01 7.81
C ASP A 18 21.41 -2.74 6.63
N ARG A 19 20.64 -3.81 6.89
CA ARG A 19 19.83 -4.49 5.87
C ARG A 19 18.74 -3.57 5.31
N LEU A 20 17.93 -2.93 6.17
CA LEU A 20 16.87 -2.02 5.73
C LEU A 20 17.41 -0.87 4.88
N LYS A 21 18.56 -0.31 5.25
CA LYS A 21 19.23 0.76 4.49
C LYS A 21 19.58 0.35 3.06
N ASN A 22 19.89 -0.93 2.84
CA ASN A 22 20.27 -1.46 1.53
C ASN A 22 19.09 -2.14 0.80
N THR A 23 17.87 -2.00 1.29
CA THR A 23 16.66 -2.61 0.75
C THR A 23 15.94 -1.65 -0.19
N ARG A 24 15.46 -2.18 -1.34
CA ARG A 24 14.57 -1.49 -2.27
C ARG A 24 13.16 -2.07 -2.22
N VAL A 25 12.18 -1.24 -1.90
CA VAL A 25 10.75 -1.61 -1.83
C VAL A 25 9.98 -0.92 -2.94
N ALA A 26 9.26 -1.69 -3.75
CA ALA A 26 8.33 -1.14 -4.72
C ALA A 26 6.92 -1.02 -4.10
N VAL A 27 6.30 0.16 -4.20
CA VAL A 27 4.94 0.42 -3.71
C VAL A 27 4.05 0.79 -4.89
N PHE A 28 3.15 -0.12 -5.21
CA PHE A 28 2.14 0.07 -6.26
C PHE A 28 0.86 0.62 -5.63
N GLY A 29 0.52 1.87 -5.99
CA GLY A 29 -0.56 2.66 -5.41
C GLY A 29 -0.11 3.50 -4.21
N VAL A 30 -0.08 4.84 -4.37
CA VAL A 30 0.34 5.82 -3.34
C VAL A 30 -0.88 6.58 -2.82
N GLY A 31 -1.95 5.84 -2.54
CA GLY A 31 -3.20 6.36 -1.99
C GLY A 31 -3.26 6.36 -0.46
N GLY A 32 -4.48 6.14 0.08
CA GLY A 32 -4.73 6.12 1.53
C GLY A 32 -4.05 5.00 2.29
N VAL A 33 -3.71 3.88 1.64
CA VAL A 33 -2.95 2.76 2.22
C VAL A 33 -1.46 2.94 1.91
N GLY A 34 -1.11 2.99 0.61
CA GLY A 34 0.30 3.00 0.17
C GLY A 34 1.08 4.21 0.66
N GLY A 35 0.45 5.39 0.76
CA GLY A 35 1.09 6.58 1.34
C GLY A 35 1.54 6.36 2.78
N PHE A 36 0.74 5.69 3.62
CA PHE A 36 1.14 5.36 4.99
C PHE A 36 2.14 4.20 5.06
N VAL A 37 2.15 3.30 4.08
CA VAL A 37 3.25 2.33 3.93
C VAL A 37 4.57 3.06 3.69
N CYS A 38 4.63 3.95 2.70
CA CYS A 38 5.83 4.73 2.39
C CYS A 38 6.31 5.53 3.61
N GLU A 39 5.40 6.25 4.27
CA GLU A 39 5.68 7.03 5.49
C GLU A 39 6.34 6.19 6.59
N ALA A 40 5.75 5.03 6.89
CA ALA A 40 6.26 4.17 7.95
C ALA A 40 7.60 3.52 7.58
N LEU A 41 7.76 3.08 6.33
CA LEU A 41 8.97 2.41 5.86
C LEU A 41 10.17 3.37 5.80
N VAL A 42 9.99 4.60 5.26
CA VAL A 42 11.07 5.59 5.21
C VAL A 42 11.52 6.00 6.62
N ARG A 43 10.58 6.15 7.57
CA ARG A 43 10.87 6.43 8.99
C ARG A 43 11.53 5.27 9.71
N THR A 44 11.40 4.05 9.21
CA THR A 44 12.04 2.86 9.77
C THR A 44 13.44 2.62 9.18
N GLY A 45 13.81 3.31 8.10
CA GLY A 45 15.16 3.29 7.53
C GLY A 45 15.31 2.45 6.27
N ILE A 46 14.21 2.14 5.55
CA ILE A 46 14.33 1.60 4.18
C ILE A 46 15.03 2.64 3.31
N GLY A 47 16.07 2.21 2.59
CA GLY A 47 16.97 3.08 1.85
C GLY A 47 16.56 3.38 0.42
N ALA A 48 15.73 2.55 -0.22
CA ALA A 48 15.33 2.79 -1.60
C ALA A 48 13.87 2.39 -1.88
N PHE A 49 13.22 3.17 -2.77
CA PHE A 49 11.83 2.97 -3.14
C PHE A 49 11.60 3.17 -4.64
N ASP A 50 10.68 2.38 -5.17
CA ASP A 50 10.01 2.64 -6.44
C ASP A 50 8.54 2.92 -6.15
N LEU A 51 8.03 4.09 -6.53
CA LEU A 51 6.65 4.53 -6.30
C LEU A 51 5.89 4.55 -7.61
N ILE A 52 4.79 3.80 -7.69
CA ILE A 52 4.01 3.64 -8.92
C ILE A 52 2.57 4.10 -8.66
N ASP A 53 2.13 5.19 -9.27
CA ASP A 53 0.76 5.72 -9.23
C ASP A 53 0.60 6.75 -10.35
N ASP A 54 -0.49 6.71 -11.11
CA ASP A 54 -0.77 7.62 -12.23
C ASP A 54 -1.57 8.86 -11.81
N ASP A 55 -2.14 8.85 -10.62
CA ASP A 55 -3.04 9.88 -10.15
C ASP A 55 -2.31 11.15 -9.67
N LYS A 56 -3.05 12.26 -9.73
CA LYS A 56 -2.73 13.49 -9.03
C LYS A 56 -3.50 13.58 -7.72
N VAL A 57 -2.93 14.33 -6.78
CA VAL A 57 -3.63 14.68 -5.54
C VAL A 57 -4.85 15.52 -5.88
N CYS A 58 -6.02 15.11 -5.41
CA CYS A 58 -7.26 15.86 -5.56
C CYS A 58 -7.83 16.26 -4.18
N LEU A 59 -8.75 17.21 -4.19
CA LEU A 59 -9.34 17.75 -2.95
C LEU A 59 -9.98 16.66 -2.07
N THR A 60 -10.63 15.68 -2.67
CA THR A 60 -11.28 14.56 -1.96
C THR A 60 -10.31 13.56 -1.33
N ASN A 61 -9.01 13.68 -1.59
CA ASN A 61 -7.98 12.85 -0.98
C ASN A 61 -7.54 13.37 0.40
N LEU A 62 -7.79 14.66 0.71
CA LEU A 62 -7.32 15.31 1.94
C LEU A 62 -7.82 14.61 3.21
N ASN A 63 -8.95 13.95 3.13
CA ASN A 63 -9.56 13.29 4.29
C ASN A 63 -8.82 12.02 4.74
N ARG A 64 -7.91 11.45 3.88
CA ARG A 64 -7.32 10.13 4.19
C ARG A 64 -5.92 9.85 3.62
N GLN A 65 -5.41 10.65 2.69
CA GLN A 65 -4.08 10.44 2.09
C GLN A 65 -3.06 11.37 2.74
N ILE A 66 -1.97 10.81 3.27
CA ILE A 66 -0.96 11.56 4.04
C ILE A 66 -0.28 12.67 3.23
N ILE A 67 -0.15 12.45 1.92
CA ILE A 67 0.46 13.41 0.98
C ILE A 67 -0.50 14.52 0.55
N ALA A 68 -1.81 14.32 0.79
CA ALA A 68 -2.82 15.25 0.31
C ALA A 68 -3.01 16.41 1.30
N THR A 69 -2.64 17.58 0.87
CA THR A 69 -2.82 18.87 1.55
C THR A 69 -3.27 19.91 0.53
N HIS A 70 -3.78 21.06 0.96
CA HIS A 70 -4.11 22.16 0.04
C HIS A 70 -2.90 22.60 -0.81
N LYS A 71 -1.67 22.40 -0.33
CA LYS A 71 -0.44 22.76 -1.07
C LYS A 71 -0.10 21.74 -2.16
N THR A 72 -0.49 20.50 -2.00
CA THR A 72 -0.11 19.40 -2.93
C THR A 72 -1.20 19.05 -3.93
N VAL A 73 -2.42 19.64 -3.83
CA VAL A 73 -3.50 19.43 -4.81
C VAL A 73 -2.99 19.78 -6.21
N GLY A 74 -3.19 18.84 -7.16
CA GLY A 74 -2.72 18.97 -8.55
C GLY A 74 -1.34 18.37 -8.82
N GLN A 75 -0.51 18.10 -7.81
CA GLN A 75 0.76 17.39 -7.97
C GLN A 75 0.53 15.90 -8.22
N TYR A 76 1.42 15.21 -8.92
CA TYR A 76 1.38 13.76 -8.98
C TYR A 76 1.62 13.16 -7.58
N LYS A 77 0.86 12.14 -7.21
CA LYS A 77 0.97 11.51 -5.88
C LYS A 77 2.38 10.98 -5.60
N VAL A 78 3.01 10.38 -6.60
CA VAL A 78 4.38 9.85 -6.48
C VAL A 78 5.41 10.95 -6.24
N ASP A 79 5.25 12.14 -6.86
CA ASP A 79 6.15 13.27 -6.64
C ASP A 79 5.96 13.86 -5.23
N ALA A 80 4.71 14.11 -4.82
CA ALA A 80 4.41 14.61 -3.48
C ALA A 80 4.90 13.65 -2.38
N MET A 81 4.83 12.32 -2.62
CA MET A 81 5.37 11.34 -1.69
C MET A 81 6.89 11.33 -1.68
N LYS A 82 7.54 11.44 -2.83
CA LYS A 82 9.00 11.54 -2.95
C LYS A 82 9.54 12.73 -2.16
N GLU A 83 9.01 13.94 -2.41
CA GLU A 83 9.41 15.16 -1.68
C GLU A 83 9.29 14.97 -0.16
N ARG A 84 8.18 14.38 0.28
CA ARG A 84 7.96 14.09 1.69
C ARG A 84 8.95 13.08 2.26
N MET A 85 9.30 12.04 1.50
CA MET A 85 10.25 11.01 1.94
C MET A 85 11.68 11.55 2.01
N GLU A 86 12.08 12.39 1.07
CA GLU A 86 13.39 13.07 1.06
C GLU A 86 13.52 14.06 2.23
N ASP A 87 12.43 14.73 2.63
CA ASP A 87 12.40 15.59 3.82
C ASP A 87 12.53 14.78 5.14
N ILE A 88 12.02 13.55 5.17
CA ILE A 88 12.15 12.63 6.32
C ILE A 88 13.54 11.98 6.38
N ASN A 89 14.03 11.51 5.23
CA ASN A 89 15.31 10.86 5.08
C ASN A 89 16.03 11.37 3.83
N PRO A 90 16.94 12.34 3.96
CA PRO A 90 17.65 12.93 2.82
C PRO A 90 18.51 11.94 2.01
N ASP A 91 18.86 10.80 2.61
CA ASP A 91 19.68 9.77 1.96
C ASP A 91 18.84 8.71 1.20
N VAL A 92 17.48 8.84 1.17
CA VAL A 92 16.62 7.87 0.52
C VAL A 92 16.69 7.99 -1.01
N ASP A 93 16.83 6.86 -1.71
CA ASP A 93 16.72 6.81 -3.16
C ASP A 93 15.27 6.51 -3.58
N VAL A 94 14.60 7.46 -4.23
CA VAL A 94 13.20 7.33 -4.65
C VAL A 94 13.07 7.50 -6.17
N ARG A 95 12.66 6.42 -6.84
CA ARG A 95 12.24 6.46 -8.26
C ARG A 95 10.72 6.59 -8.33
N THR A 96 10.21 7.39 -9.26
CA THR A 96 8.78 7.63 -9.44
C THR A 96 8.32 7.22 -10.83
N TYR A 97 7.18 6.51 -10.91
CA TYR A 97 6.55 6.07 -12.14
C TYR A 97 5.12 6.63 -12.18
N LYS A 98 4.89 7.61 -13.06
CA LYS A 98 3.60 8.30 -13.25
C LYS A 98 2.72 7.53 -14.23
N CYS A 99 2.44 6.28 -13.91
CA CYS A 99 1.68 5.39 -14.78
C CYS A 99 0.82 4.43 -13.97
N PHE A 100 -0.25 3.96 -14.61
CA PHE A 100 -1.06 2.88 -14.08
C PHE A 100 -0.37 1.54 -14.37
N PHE A 101 -0.30 0.66 -13.38
CA PHE A 101 0.24 -0.69 -13.57
C PHE A 101 -0.81 -1.61 -14.19
N LEU A 102 -0.49 -2.21 -15.31
CA LEU A 102 -1.32 -3.14 -16.07
C LEU A 102 -0.50 -4.35 -16.52
N PRO A 103 -1.14 -5.48 -16.89
CA PRO A 103 -0.43 -6.61 -17.49
C PRO A 103 0.42 -6.24 -18.72
N GLU A 104 -0.04 -5.25 -19.49
CA GLU A 104 0.60 -4.83 -20.74
C GLU A 104 1.92 -4.09 -20.54
N ASN A 105 2.13 -3.44 -19.39
CA ASN A 105 3.35 -2.69 -19.06
C ASN A 105 4.14 -3.31 -17.90
N GLN A 106 3.81 -4.52 -17.48
CA GLN A 106 4.45 -5.17 -16.33
C GLN A 106 5.96 -5.38 -16.50
N ASP A 107 6.44 -5.48 -17.72
CA ASP A 107 7.87 -5.68 -18.04
C ASP A 107 8.68 -4.38 -18.06
N ASP A 108 8.03 -3.22 -17.95
CA ASP A 108 8.68 -1.92 -17.82
C ASP A 108 9.26 -1.69 -16.39
N PHE A 109 8.96 -2.58 -15.43
CA PHE A 109 9.38 -2.45 -14.05
C PHE A 109 10.49 -3.45 -13.71
N PRO A 110 11.55 -3.01 -13.01
CA PRO A 110 12.71 -3.84 -12.71
C PRO A 110 12.45 -4.76 -11.50
N PHE A 111 11.53 -5.74 -11.62
CA PHE A 111 11.18 -6.64 -10.52
C PHE A 111 12.37 -7.37 -9.93
N ALA A 112 13.42 -7.65 -10.71
CA ALA A 112 14.63 -8.28 -10.22
C ALA A 112 15.47 -7.41 -9.26
N GLU A 113 15.22 -6.09 -9.22
CA GLU A 113 15.87 -5.15 -8.30
C GLU A 113 15.11 -4.98 -6.98
N TYR A 114 13.90 -5.52 -6.85
CA TYR A 114 13.07 -5.34 -5.67
C TYR A 114 13.34 -6.42 -4.62
N ASP A 115 13.58 -6.00 -3.40
CA ASP A 115 13.64 -6.90 -2.25
C ASP A 115 12.25 -7.22 -1.70
N TYR A 116 11.29 -6.32 -1.95
CA TYR A 116 9.90 -6.48 -1.51
C TYR A 116 8.93 -5.65 -2.35
N VAL A 117 7.74 -6.18 -2.59
CA VAL A 117 6.65 -5.48 -3.30
C VAL A 117 5.46 -5.29 -2.36
N VAL A 118 4.92 -4.07 -2.36
CA VAL A 118 3.66 -3.74 -1.70
C VAL A 118 2.59 -3.44 -2.74
N ASP A 119 1.54 -4.22 -2.73
CA ASP A 119 0.37 -4.03 -3.57
C ASP A 119 -0.72 -3.27 -2.78
N ALA A 120 -0.83 -1.97 -3.06
CA ALA A 120 -1.86 -1.08 -2.52
C ALA A 120 -2.77 -0.50 -3.61
N VAL A 121 -2.80 -1.11 -4.82
CA VAL A 121 -3.72 -0.73 -5.90
C VAL A 121 -5.15 -1.20 -5.59
N ASP A 122 -6.15 -0.61 -6.21
CA ASP A 122 -7.58 -0.94 -6.01
C ASP A 122 -8.17 -1.85 -7.11
N THR A 123 -7.45 -2.03 -8.21
CA THR A 123 -7.91 -2.75 -9.40
C THR A 123 -7.54 -4.23 -9.31
N VAL A 124 -8.53 -5.12 -9.44
CA VAL A 124 -8.34 -6.58 -9.36
C VAL A 124 -7.35 -7.08 -10.41
N THR A 125 -7.45 -6.57 -11.65
CA THR A 125 -6.55 -6.99 -12.75
C THR A 125 -5.09 -6.68 -12.42
N ALA A 126 -4.80 -5.45 -11.96
CA ALA A 126 -3.46 -5.05 -11.56
C ALA A 126 -2.95 -5.88 -10.37
N LYS A 127 -3.77 -6.12 -9.34
CA LYS A 127 -3.40 -6.98 -8.21
C LYS A 127 -3.00 -8.38 -8.64
N ILE A 128 -3.76 -8.99 -9.54
CA ILE A 128 -3.45 -10.33 -10.04
C ILE A 128 -2.14 -10.32 -10.82
N ALA A 129 -1.93 -9.35 -11.70
CA ALA A 129 -0.71 -9.22 -12.48
C ALA A 129 0.52 -9.03 -11.57
N LEU A 130 0.43 -8.17 -10.54
CA LEU A 130 1.49 -7.98 -9.54
C LEU A 130 1.85 -9.28 -8.84
N VAL A 131 0.85 -10.03 -8.36
CA VAL A 131 1.09 -11.31 -7.68
C VAL A 131 1.77 -12.31 -8.60
N MET A 132 1.32 -12.41 -9.85
CA MET A 132 1.91 -13.34 -10.83
C MET A 132 3.34 -12.94 -11.18
N LYS A 133 3.58 -11.64 -11.40
CA LYS A 133 4.92 -11.13 -11.73
C LYS A 133 5.92 -11.29 -10.59
N CYS A 134 5.49 -11.00 -9.34
CA CYS A 134 6.33 -11.24 -8.16
C CYS A 134 6.64 -12.73 -7.97
N GLN A 135 5.69 -13.62 -8.26
CA GLN A 135 5.93 -15.06 -8.19
C GLN A 135 6.94 -15.52 -9.24
N GLU A 136 6.83 -15.00 -10.47
CA GLU A 136 7.78 -15.25 -11.55
C GLU A 136 9.19 -14.77 -11.19
N ALA A 137 9.30 -13.54 -10.66
CA ALA A 137 10.59 -12.94 -10.27
C ALA A 137 11.15 -13.47 -8.94
N GLY A 138 10.37 -14.25 -8.18
CA GLY A 138 10.79 -14.74 -6.85
C GLY A 138 10.79 -13.65 -5.76
N VAL A 139 10.14 -12.52 -5.98
CA VAL A 139 10.10 -11.37 -5.05
C VAL A 139 8.94 -11.51 -4.06
N PRO A 140 9.17 -11.32 -2.75
CA PRO A 140 8.11 -11.33 -1.77
C PRO A 140 7.13 -10.17 -1.98
N ILE A 141 5.83 -10.45 -1.78
CA ILE A 141 4.76 -9.47 -1.94
C ILE A 141 3.77 -9.54 -0.78
N ILE A 142 3.28 -8.37 -0.35
CA ILE A 142 2.12 -8.23 0.54
C ILE A 142 1.05 -7.38 -0.14
N SER A 143 -0.21 -7.81 -0.07
CA SER A 143 -1.31 -7.14 -0.75
C SER A 143 -2.33 -6.58 0.24
N SER A 144 -2.69 -5.32 0.08
CA SER A 144 -3.82 -4.72 0.79
C SER A 144 -5.14 -5.18 0.18
N MET A 145 -6.06 -5.67 1.00
CA MET A 145 -7.44 -5.89 0.58
C MET A 145 -8.25 -4.59 0.77
N GLY A 146 -9.57 -4.66 0.56
CA GLY A 146 -10.42 -3.47 0.61
C GLY A 146 -10.44 -2.77 1.98
N ALA A 147 -10.09 -1.49 2.00
CA ALA A 147 -10.10 -0.62 3.18
C ALA A 147 -11.23 0.44 3.15
N GLY A 148 -12.01 0.51 2.08
CA GLY A 148 -13.15 1.43 1.97
C GLY A 148 -14.42 0.91 2.63
N ASN A 149 -15.36 1.83 2.93
CA ASN A 149 -16.67 1.56 3.53
C ASN A 149 -16.57 0.84 4.89
N LYS A 150 -15.65 1.31 5.74
CA LYS A 150 -15.33 0.74 7.04
C LYS A 150 -15.09 1.82 8.09
N LEU A 151 -15.36 1.50 9.35
CA LEU A 151 -15.17 2.36 10.51
C LEU A 151 -14.22 1.74 11.54
N GLU A 152 -14.07 0.41 11.54
CA GLU A 152 -13.34 -0.30 12.58
C GLU A 152 -11.89 -0.61 12.14
N ALA A 153 -10.98 0.26 12.50
CA ALA A 153 -9.57 0.12 12.16
C ALA A 153 -8.90 -1.09 12.87
N SER A 154 -9.38 -1.47 14.05
CA SER A 154 -8.84 -2.61 14.81
C SER A 154 -9.24 -3.98 14.22
N ALA A 155 -10.20 -4.00 13.27
CA ALA A 155 -10.63 -5.23 12.60
C ALA A 155 -9.67 -5.71 11.50
N PHE A 156 -8.58 -4.98 11.22
CA PHE A 156 -7.58 -5.44 10.27
C PHE A 156 -6.73 -6.59 10.82
N LYS A 157 -6.49 -7.57 9.95
CA LYS A 157 -5.68 -8.76 10.23
C LYS A 157 -4.69 -9.04 9.11
N VAL A 158 -3.58 -9.66 9.47
CA VAL A 158 -2.62 -10.24 8.54
C VAL A 158 -2.95 -11.73 8.39
N ALA A 159 -3.09 -12.20 7.15
CA ALA A 159 -3.36 -13.60 6.88
C ALA A 159 -2.81 -14.05 5.52
N ASP A 160 -2.81 -15.36 5.27
CA ASP A 160 -2.78 -15.88 3.91
C ASP A 160 -4.13 -15.61 3.25
N ILE A 161 -4.13 -15.27 1.95
CA ILE A 161 -5.36 -14.97 1.19
C ILE A 161 -6.41 -16.07 1.32
N TYR A 162 -5.99 -17.34 1.39
CA TYR A 162 -6.90 -18.49 1.51
C TYR A 162 -7.50 -18.68 2.90
N LYS A 163 -7.00 -17.95 3.89
CA LYS A 163 -7.53 -17.92 5.27
C LYS A 163 -8.41 -16.70 5.56
N THR A 164 -8.62 -15.83 4.55
CA THR A 164 -9.47 -14.64 4.71
C THR A 164 -10.96 -14.98 4.65
N ASN A 165 -11.77 -14.16 5.29
CA ASN A 165 -13.23 -14.21 5.26
C ASN A 165 -13.84 -12.81 5.07
N VAL A 166 -15.15 -12.68 5.07
CA VAL A 166 -15.94 -11.43 5.01
C VAL A 166 -15.61 -10.51 3.82
N CYS A 167 -14.35 -10.15 3.59
CA CYS A 167 -13.94 -9.15 2.62
C CYS A 167 -14.28 -9.55 1.17
N PRO A 168 -15.11 -8.74 0.44
CA PRO A 168 -15.52 -9.06 -0.94
C PRO A 168 -14.33 -9.11 -1.92
N LEU A 169 -13.38 -8.18 -1.80
CA LEU A 169 -12.19 -8.14 -2.65
C LEU A 169 -11.34 -9.40 -2.44
N ALA A 170 -11.11 -9.80 -1.19
CA ALA A 170 -10.38 -11.03 -0.89
C ALA A 170 -11.07 -12.27 -1.47
N LYS A 171 -12.41 -12.31 -1.49
CA LYS A 171 -13.17 -13.41 -2.12
C LYS A 171 -12.89 -13.50 -3.63
N VAL A 172 -12.85 -12.37 -4.31
CA VAL A 172 -12.52 -12.33 -5.75
C VAL A 172 -11.08 -12.77 -5.97
N MET A 173 -10.13 -12.20 -5.21
CA MET A 173 -8.71 -12.52 -5.32
C MET A 173 -8.45 -14.02 -5.08
N ARG A 174 -9.02 -14.62 -4.04
CA ARG A 174 -8.90 -16.08 -3.79
C ARG A 174 -9.30 -16.91 -5.00
N ARG A 175 -10.45 -16.59 -5.60
CA ARG A 175 -10.96 -17.32 -6.76
C ARG A 175 -10.02 -17.21 -7.95
N GLU A 176 -9.59 -16.01 -8.26
CA GLU A 176 -8.77 -15.73 -9.46
C GLU A 176 -7.32 -16.24 -9.29
N LEU A 177 -6.73 -16.12 -8.09
CA LEU A 177 -5.41 -16.63 -7.81
C LEU A 177 -5.36 -18.16 -7.77
N LYS A 178 -6.43 -18.81 -7.25
CA LYS A 178 -6.54 -20.28 -7.26
C LYS A 178 -6.55 -20.85 -8.68
N LYS A 179 -7.27 -20.20 -9.63
CA LYS A 179 -7.27 -20.59 -11.05
C LYS A 179 -5.88 -20.52 -11.69
N ARG A 180 -5.01 -19.62 -11.19
CA ARG A 180 -3.64 -19.40 -11.69
C ARG A 180 -2.59 -20.19 -10.94
N GLY A 181 -2.98 -21.09 -10.04
CA GLY A 181 -2.08 -21.96 -9.30
C GLY A 181 -1.28 -21.28 -8.19
N VAL A 182 -1.62 -20.05 -7.82
CA VAL A 182 -0.98 -19.35 -6.69
C VAL A 182 -1.28 -20.08 -5.39
N LYS A 183 -0.25 -20.50 -4.67
CA LYS A 183 -0.37 -21.33 -3.45
C LYS A 183 -0.58 -20.51 -2.19
N LYS A 184 -0.06 -19.28 -2.13
CA LYS A 184 -0.12 -18.39 -0.96
C LYS A 184 0.05 -16.94 -1.39
N LEU A 185 -0.55 -16.03 -0.62
CA LEU A 185 -0.32 -14.60 -0.71
C LEU A 185 -0.56 -14.00 0.67
N LYS A 186 0.44 -13.29 1.22
CA LYS A 186 0.25 -12.51 2.44
C LYS A 186 -0.62 -11.29 2.15
N VAL A 187 -1.66 -11.09 2.95
CA VAL A 187 -2.58 -9.97 2.80
C VAL A 187 -2.89 -9.30 4.13
N VAL A 188 -3.21 -8.01 4.05
CA VAL A 188 -3.87 -7.26 5.12
C VAL A 188 -5.33 -7.05 4.70
N TYR A 189 -6.27 -7.53 5.52
CA TYR A 189 -7.70 -7.46 5.26
C TYR A 189 -8.48 -7.17 6.53
N SER A 190 -9.70 -6.66 6.40
CA SER A 190 -10.59 -6.42 7.54
C SER A 190 -11.73 -7.44 7.56
N GLU A 191 -12.09 -7.90 8.75
CA GLU A 191 -13.28 -8.74 9.00
C GLU A 191 -14.55 -7.92 9.23
N GLU A 192 -14.46 -6.62 9.19
CA GLU A 192 -15.64 -5.75 9.22
C GLU A 192 -16.45 -5.89 7.93
N LYS A 193 -17.77 -6.03 8.07
CA LYS A 193 -18.69 -5.95 6.93
C LYS A 193 -18.68 -4.53 6.37
N THR A 194 -18.66 -4.42 5.03
CA THR A 194 -18.71 -3.11 4.37
C THR A 194 -20.04 -2.39 4.65
N ILE A 195 -19.94 -1.12 4.99
CA ILE A 195 -21.10 -0.23 5.10
C ILE A 195 -21.53 0.18 3.68
N SER A 196 -22.83 0.13 3.42
CA SER A 196 -23.38 0.64 2.15
C SER A 196 -23.87 2.07 2.39
N PRO A 197 -23.26 3.10 1.77
CA PRO A 197 -23.77 4.46 1.83
C PRO A 197 -25.22 4.52 1.29
N SER A 198 -26.05 5.40 1.86
CA SER A 198 -27.39 5.62 1.33
C SER A 198 -27.34 6.32 -0.03
N GLN A 199 -28.39 6.18 -0.84
CA GLN A 199 -28.46 6.91 -2.12
C GLN A 199 -28.49 8.43 -1.91
N GLU A 200 -29.11 8.90 -0.84
CA GLU A 200 -29.14 10.32 -0.48
C GLU A 200 -27.75 10.87 -0.18
N ASP A 201 -26.92 10.13 0.56
CA ASP A 201 -25.54 10.51 0.86
C ASP A 201 -24.67 10.55 -0.40
N ILE A 202 -24.88 9.61 -1.32
CA ILE A 202 -24.16 9.56 -2.60
C ILE A 202 -24.50 10.78 -3.46
N VAL A 203 -25.78 11.13 -3.56
CA VAL A 203 -26.25 12.29 -4.33
C VAL A 203 -25.76 13.60 -3.72
N SER A 204 -25.88 13.75 -2.40
CA SER A 204 -25.46 14.98 -1.69
C SER A 204 -23.95 15.22 -1.69
N SER A 205 -23.15 14.17 -1.84
CA SER A 205 -21.69 14.27 -1.94
C SER A 205 -21.17 14.85 -3.27
N GLY A 206 -22.07 15.18 -4.23
CA GLY A 206 -21.70 15.74 -5.55
C GLY A 206 -21.05 14.74 -6.51
N SER A 207 -21.06 13.45 -6.16
CA SER A 207 -20.39 12.40 -6.92
C SER A 207 -21.15 11.96 -8.19
N GLN A 208 -22.20 12.67 -8.63
CA GLN A 208 -23.05 12.25 -9.74
C GLN A 208 -22.29 12.11 -11.08
N ASP A 209 -21.37 13.02 -11.38
CA ASP A 209 -20.60 12.96 -12.62
C ASP A 209 -19.49 11.87 -12.62
N GLU A 210 -19.03 11.46 -11.44
CA GLU A 210 -18.07 10.36 -11.29
C GLU A 210 -18.79 8.99 -11.20
N ILE A 211 -20.02 8.94 -10.71
CA ILE A 211 -20.84 7.72 -10.60
C ILE A 211 -21.19 7.15 -11.98
N SER A 212 -21.36 8.01 -13.01
CA SER A 212 -21.66 7.58 -14.37
C SER A 212 -20.49 6.86 -15.06
N LYS A 213 -19.27 7.00 -14.57
CA LYS A 213 -18.05 6.46 -15.20
C LYS A 213 -17.31 5.38 -14.40
N LYS A 214 -17.54 5.26 -13.09
CA LYS A 214 -16.89 4.22 -12.24
C LYS A 214 -17.85 3.78 -11.14
N ARG A 215 -17.74 2.50 -10.72
CA ARG A 215 -18.37 1.92 -9.53
C ARG A 215 -18.42 2.93 -8.38
N ALA A 216 -19.53 2.95 -7.64
CA ALA A 216 -19.72 3.85 -6.50
C ALA A 216 -18.44 4.06 -5.70
N LEU A 217 -18.01 5.33 -5.58
CA LEU A 217 -16.82 5.69 -4.80
C LEU A 217 -17.01 5.20 -3.36
N PRO A 218 -16.08 4.40 -2.82
CA PRO A 218 -16.21 3.92 -1.45
C PRO A 218 -15.99 5.07 -0.47
N GLY A 219 -16.83 5.17 0.54
CA GLY A 219 -16.60 6.03 1.70
C GLY A 219 -15.29 5.64 2.39
N SER A 220 -14.58 6.60 2.97
CA SER A 220 -13.33 6.35 3.68
C SER A 220 -13.06 7.41 4.75
N LEU A 221 -12.36 7.01 5.80
CA LEU A 221 -11.89 7.86 6.89
C LEU A 221 -10.39 7.70 7.07
N ALA A 222 -9.72 8.73 7.60
CA ALA A 222 -8.26 8.77 7.70
C ALA A 222 -7.66 7.56 8.43
N PHE A 223 -8.25 7.15 9.55
CA PHE A 223 -7.70 6.14 10.44
C PHE A 223 -7.88 4.70 9.95
N VAL A 224 -8.73 4.43 8.95
CA VAL A 224 -8.96 3.07 8.45
C VAL A 224 -7.89 2.65 7.43
N PRO A 225 -7.71 3.32 6.27
CA PRO A 225 -6.67 2.94 5.33
C PRO A 225 -5.26 3.17 5.88
N SER A 226 -5.07 4.18 6.76
CA SER A 226 -3.77 4.42 7.39
C SER A 226 -3.35 3.26 8.29
N THR A 227 -4.26 2.71 9.09
CA THR A 227 -3.98 1.53 9.92
C THR A 227 -3.59 0.32 9.06
N ALA A 228 -4.30 0.08 7.95
CA ALA A 228 -3.90 -0.98 7.02
C ALA A 228 -2.49 -0.76 6.48
N GLY A 229 -2.14 0.48 6.10
CA GLY A 229 -0.81 0.85 5.62
C GLY A 229 0.28 0.64 6.68
N LEU A 230 0.03 1.05 7.91
CA LEU A 230 0.98 0.85 9.03
C LEU A 230 1.19 -0.63 9.37
N ILE A 231 0.13 -1.45 9.32
CA ILE A 231 0.23 -2.91 9.51
C ILE A 231 1.08 -3.53 8.38
N ILE A 232 0.84 -3.15 7.13
CA ILE A 232 1.63 -3.61 5.98
C ILE A 232 3.10 -3.27 6.17
N ALA A 233 3.42 -2.03 6.50
CA ALA A 233 4.80 -1.60 6.73
C ALA A 233 5.47 -2.41 7.85
N GLY A 234 4.77 -2.66 8.94
CA GLY A 234 5.25 -3.51 10.03
C GLY A 234 5.56 -4.95 9.57
N GLU A 235 4.72 -5.54 8.71
CA GLU A 235 4.95 -6.88 8.15
C GLU A 235 6.14 -6.90 7.19
N VAL A 236 6.30 -5.88 6.34
CA VAL A 236 7.47 -5.73 5.46
C VAL A 236 8.75 -5.70 6.27
N VAL A 237 8.82 -4.86 7.31
CA VAL A 237 10.00 -4.77 8.20
C VAL A 237 10.29 -6.11 8.88
N LYS A 238 9.27 -6.80 9.39
CA LYS A 238 9.43 -8.11 10.03
C LYS A 238 9.97 -9.18 9.05
N ASP A 239 9.47 -9.18 7.82
CA ASP A 239 9.91 -10.14 6.82
C ASP A 239 11.36 -9.86 6.38
N LEU A 240 11.72 -8.60 6.15
CA LEU A 240 13.07 -8.21 5.73
C LEU A 240 14.12 -8.42 6.83
N THR A 241 13.76 -8.21 8.09
CA THR A 241 14.71 -8.30 9.21
C THR A 241 14.71 -9.64 9.93
N GLY A 242 13.68 -10.47 9.75
CA GLY A 242 13.44 -11.67 10.54
C GLY A 242 13.04 -11.38 12.00
N LYS A 243 12.90 -10.12 12.39
CA LYS A 243 12.52 -9.73 13.76
C LYS A 243 11.00 -9.80 13.92
N ARG A 244 10.56 -10.47 14.97
CA ARG A 244 9.14 -10.57 15.34
C ARG A 244 8.97 -10.21 16.81
N GLY A 245 7.79 -9.70 17.18
CA GLY A 245 7.45 -9.48 18.58
C GLY A 245 7.39 -10.82 19.35
N ASN A 246 7.63 -10.75 20.63
CA ASN A 246 7.50 -11.90 21.53
C ASN A 246 6.02 -12.08 21.89
N PHE A 247 5.29 -12.89 21.13
CA PHE A 247 3.91 -13.31 21.41
C PHE A 247 3.84 -14.82 21.46
#